data_54eb7b13b247efc17e4bc4b92a3dc70c
#
_entry.id   54eb7b13b247efc17e4bc4b92a3dc70c
#
_cell.length_a   1.000
_cell.length_b   1.000
_cell.length_c   1.000
_cell.angle_alpha   90.00
_cell.angle_beta   90.00
_cell.angle_gamma   90.00
#
_symmetry.space_group_name_H-M   'P 1'
#
loop_
_entity.id
_entity.type
_entity.pdbx_description
1 polymer ?
#
loop_
_entity_poly.entity_id
_entity_poly.type
_entity_poly.pdbx_seq_one_letter_code
_entity_poly.pdbx_strand_id
1 'polypeptide(L)'
;MSTLRRWPKPLGRSAALIIEEPNYSRLAARLLATVIDKEVRNQGIHSFSQSVSMGLEQGIIGAEVAQFVATNARKLDDTIESDRDHLFEFFGLRTVYDRYLLRHPENRRVTETPQYFFLRVACVLSTCPDEAIHFYRLISSLQYLPSSPTLFNSGTVHPQMSSCYLLDSPEDSLEG
;
A
#
# COMPACT_ATOMS: atom_id res chain seq x y z
N MET A 1 17.50 -1.30 17.20
CA MET A 1 17.25 0.10 17.64
C MET A 1 16.51 0.77 16.50
N SER A 2 15.20 1.00 16.66
CA SER A 2 14.38 1.64 15.62
C SER A 2 14.76 3.11 15.56
N THR A 3 15.35 3.53 14.46
CA THR A 3 15.48 4.96 14.13
C THR A 3 14.07 5.52 13.96
N LEU A 4 13.54 6.16 15.01
CA LEU A 4 12.32 6.97 14.93
C LEU A 4 12.52 7.99 13.79
N ARG A 5 11.91 7.73 12.64
CA ARG A 5 11.90 8.70 11.53
C ARG A 5 11.31 10.01 12.06
N ARG A 6 12.15 11.03 12.10
CA ARG A 6 11.72 12.35 12.53
C ARG A 6 10.87 12.97 11.43
N TRP A 7 9.56 13.03 11.64
CA TRP A 7 8.62 13.65 10.71
C TRP A 7 8.98 15.11 10.45
N PRO A 8 8.70 15.65 9.26
CA PRO A 8 8.81 17.09 9.00
C PRO A 8 8.04 17.88 10.07
N LYS A 9 8.62 18.97 10.54
CA LYS A 9 8.04 19.80 11.64
C LYS A 9 6.57 20.17 11.43
N PRO A 10 6.10 20.56 10.20
CA PRO A 10 4.69 20.86 9.97
C PRO A 10 3.77 19.67 10.23
N LEU A 11 4.14 18.48 9.76
CA LEU A 11 3.36 17.25 9.95
C LEU A 11 3.26 16.90 11.45
N GLY A 12 4.39 16.93 12.17
CA GLY A 12 4.41 16.64 13.60
C GLY A 12 3.53 17.61 14.41
N ARG A 13 3.53 18.89 14.07
CA ARG A 13 2.67 19.91 14.71
C ARG A 13 1.19 19.65 14.41
N SER A 14 0.82 19.45 13.14
CA SER A 14 -0.58 19.20 12.77
C SER A 14 -1.11 17.93 13.45
N ALA A 15 -0.31 16.87 13.52
CA ALA A 15 -0.69 15.64 14.19
C ALA A 15 -0.90 15.82 15.71
N ALA A 16 -0.11 16.67 16.37
CA ALA A 16 -0.27 16.96 17.79
C ALA A 16 -1.55 17.76 18.11
N LEU A 17 -2.01 18.60 17.18
CA LEU A 17 -3.18 19.46 17.36
C LEU A 17 -4.51 18.76 17.06
N ILE A 18 -4.51 17.49 16.61
CA ILE A 18 -5.74 16.74 16.29
C ILE A 18 -6.68 16.63 17.51
N ILE A 19 -6.12 16.56 18.73
CA ILE A 19 -6.89 16.46 19.98
C ILE A 19 -7.66 17.76 20.25
N GLU A 20 -7.08 18.91 19.89
CA GLU A 20 -7.69 20.23 20.10
C GLU A 20 -8.71 20.57 19.01
N GLU A 21 -8.37 20.25 17.77
CA GLU A 21 -9.19 20.56 16.60
C GLU A 21 -9.12 19.41 15.58
N PRO A 22 -10.19 18.58 15.42
CA PRO A 22 -10.22 17.42 14.53
C PRO A 22 -9.87 17.69 13.07
N ASN A 23 -10.11 18.91 12.58
CA ASN A 23 -9.78 19.29 11.20
C ASN A 23 -8.27 19.20 10.91
N TYR A 24 -7.42 19.27 11.93
CA TYR A 24 -5.97 19.02 11.76
C TYR A 24 -5.65 17.59 11.30
N SER A 25 -6.57 16.63 11.51
CA SER A 25 -6.42 15.27 10.98
C SER A 25 -6.29 15.28 9.45
N ARG A 26 -7.16 16.03 8.77
CA ARG A 26 -7.12 16.15 7.30
C ARG A 26 -5.88 16.89 6.82
N LEU A 27 -5.47 17.95 7.52
CA LEU A 27 -4.24 18.66 7.18
C LEU A 27 -3.02 17.76 7.35
N ALA A 28 -2.91 17.04 8.46
CA ALA A 28 -1.83 16.11 8.72
C ALA A 28 -1.80 14.98 7.68
N ALA A 29 -2.97 14.44 7.27
CA ALA A 29 -3.06 13.44 6.21
C ALA A 29 -2.51 13.97 4.88
N ARG A 30 -2.87 15.16 4.45
CA ARG A 30 -2.37 15.79 3.21
C ARG A 30 -0.86 16.03 3.24
N LEU A 31 -0.33 16.46 4.37
CA LEU A 31 1.11 16.60 4.56
C LEU A 31 1.82 15.25 4.50
N LEU A 32 1.24 14.21 5.09
CA LEU A 32 1.79 12.86 5.03
C LEU A 32 1.74 12.31 3.59
N ALA A 33 0.64 12.48 2.87
CA ALA A 33 0.53 12.09 1.46
C ALA A 33 1.63 12.76 0.61
N THR A 34 1.88 14.05 0.82
CA THR A 34 2.98 14.78 0.15
C THR A 34 4.35 14.20 0.50
N VAL A 35 4.57 13.78 1.74
CA VAL A 35 5.83 13.15 2.17
C VAL A 35 6.02 11.80 1.48
N ILE A 36 4.95 10.98 1.42
CA ILE A 36 4.96 9.68 0.75
C ILE A 36 5.28 9.85 -0.76
N ASP A 37 4.56 10.74 -1.44
CA ASP A 37 4.77 11.00 -2.87
C ASP A 37 6.22 11.43 -3.15
N LYS A 38 6.77 12.36 -2.36
CA LYS A 38 8.18 12.78 -2.48
C LYS A 38 9.15 11.63 -2.20
N GLU A 39 8.88 10.79 -1.22
CA GLU A 39 9.73 9.64 -0.88
C GLU A 39 9.79 8.65 -2.05
N VAL A 40 8.66 8.39 -2.70
CA VAL A 40 8.57 7.51 -3.88
C VAL A 40 9.27 8.15 -5.09
N ARG A 41 8.93 9.39 -5.43
CA ARG A 41 9.51 10.11 -6.59
C ARG A 41 11.02 10.31 -6.49
N ASN A 42 11.55 10.52 -5.28
CA ASN A 42 13.00 10.67 -5.05
C ASN A 42 13.79 9.37 -5.31
N GLN A 43 13.11 8.25 -5.55
CA GLN A 43 13.71 6.98 -5.98
C GLN A 43 13.57 6.75 -7.49
N GLY A 44 13.11 7.75 -8.25
CA GLY A 44 12.91 7.64 -9.70
C GLY A 44 11.61 6.94 -10.09
N ILE A 45 10.68 6.74 -9.14
CA ILE A 45 9.38 6.11 -9.39
C ILE A 45 8.35 7.19 -9.70
N HIS A 46 7.86 7.23 -10.93
CA HIS A 46 6.92 8.25 -11.41
C HIS A 46 5.59 7.67 -11.87
N SER A 47 5.48 6.33 -11.99
CA SER A 47 4.25 5.63 -12.36
C SER A 47 4.07 4.34 -11.57
N PHE A 48 2.85 3.79 -11.61
CA PHE A 48 2.55 2.51 -10.99
C PHE A 48 3.37 1.37 -11.60
N SER A 49 3.46 1.33 -12.92
CA SER A 49 4.24 0.30 -13.63
C SER A 49 5.72 0.33 -13.25
N GLN A 50 6.31 1.51 -13.04
CA GLN A 50 7.69 1.65 -12.55
C GLN A 50 7.84 1.16 -11.10
N SER A 51 6.85 1.43 -10.24
CA SER A 51 6.83 0.90 -8.86
C SER A 51 6.86 -0.63 -8.84
N VAL A 52 6.03 -1.26 -9.67
CA VAL A 52 5.98 -2.73 -9.80
C VAL A 52 7.28 -3.30 -10.39
N SER A 53 7.85 -2.66 -11.42
CA SER A 53 9.13 -3.08 -12.01
C SER A 53 10.26 -3.04 -10.99
N MET A 54 10.37 -1.95 -10.23
CA MET A 54 11.35 -1.83 -9.15
C MET A 54 11.14 -2.90 -8.07
N GLY A 55 9.88 -3.17 -7.70
CA GLY A 55 9.55 -4.23 -6.74
C GLY A 55 9.96 -5.63 -7.22
N LEU A 56 9.85 -5.91 -8.54
CA LEU A 56 10.35 -7.14 -9.14
C LEU A 56 11.86 -7.22 -9.08
N GLU A 57 12.58 -6.17 -9.45
CA GLU A 57 14.06 -6.11 -9.40
C GLU A 57 14.59 -6.32 -7.98
N GLN A 58 13.84 -5.87 -6.98
CA GLN A 58 14.18 -6.01 -5.56
C GLN A 58 13.75 -7.36 -4.96
N GLY A 59 13.12 -8.24 -5.74
CA GLY A 59 12.63 -9.53 -5.27
C GLY A 59 11.46 -9.44 -4.27
N ILE A 60 10.70 -8.35 -4.29
CA ILE A 60 9.53 -8.14 -3.44
C ILE A 60 8.24 -8.57 -4.16
N ILE A 61 8.12 -8.21 -5.44
CA ILE A 61 6.95 -8.49 -6.28
C ILE A 61 7.18 -9.74 -7.12
N GLY A 62 6.13 -10.57 -7.21
CA GLY A 62 6.15 -11.78 -8.01
C GLY A 62 6.12 -11.51 -9.52
N ALA A 63 6.76 -12.40 -10.28
CA ALA A 63 6.92 -12.25 -11.73
C ALA A 63 5.59 -12.20 -12.49
N GLU A 64 4.58 -12.95 -12.05
CA GLU A 64 3.26 -13.00 -12.70
C GLU A 64 2.56 -11.64 -12.67
N VAL A 65 2.55 -10.99 -11.50
CA VAL A 65 1.95 -9.66 -11.34
C VAL A 65 2.74 -8.61 -12.12
N ALA A 66 4.06 -8.68 -12.08
CA ALA A 66 4.91 -7.77 -12.84
C ALA A 66 4.67 -7.90 -14.35
N GLN A 67 4.52 -9.11 -14.87
CA GLN A 67 4.19 -9.37 -16.27
C GLN A 67 2.80 -8.85 -16.65
N PHE A 68 1.80 -9.08 -15.79
CA PHE A 68 0.44 -8.54 -16.00
C PHE A 68 0.46 -7.01 -16.09
N VAL A 69 1.15 -6.36 -15.16
CA VAL A 69 1.27 -4.90 -15.13
C VAL A 69 2.06 -4.38 -16.33
N ALA A 70 3.19 -4.99 -16.69
CA ALA A 70 3.99 -4.58 -17.84
C ALA A 70 3.19 -4.64 -19.15
N THR A 71 2.40 -5.70 -19.35
CA THR A 71 1.56 -5.86 -20.55
C THR A 71 0.47 -4.80 -20.64
N ASN A 72 -0.02 -4.29 -19.51
CA ASN A 72 -1.14 -3.34 -19.43
C ASN A 72 -0.73 -1.97 -18.88
N ALA A 73 0.56 -1.65 -18.88
CA ALA A 73 1.15 -0.52 -18.14
C ALA A 73 0.42 0.80 -18.40
N ARG A 74 0.27 1.20 -19.67
CA ARG A 74 -0.38 2.46 -20.03
C ARG A 74 -1.79 2.58 -19.44
N LYS A 75 -2.60 1.54 -19.60
CA LYS A 75 -4.00 1.53 -19.16
C LYS A 75 -4.10 1.60 -17.64
N LEU A 76 -3.21 0.91 -16.92
CA LEU A 76 -3.18 0.90 -15.47
C LEU A 76 -2.60 2.22 -14.90
N ASP A 77 -1.53 2.74 -15.50
CA ASP A 77 -0.94 4.01 -15.09
C ASP A 77 -1.93 5.19 -15.27
N ASP A 78 -2.66 5.23 -16.40
CA ASP A 78 -3.68 6.25 -16.69
C ASP A 78 -4.90 6.17 -15.74
N THR A 79 -5.07 5.07 -15.02
CA THR A 79 -6.20 4.87 -14.09
C THR A 79 -5.98 5.52 -12.73
N ILE A 80 -4.73 5.86 -12.37
CA ILE A 80 -4.39 6.38 -11.04
C ILE A 80 -5.06 7.72 -10.77
N GLU A 81 -5.82 7.79 -9.68
CA GLU A 81 -6.49 8.99 -9.18
C GLU A 81 -5.82 9.45 -7.87
N SER A 82 -4.71 10.19 -7.96
CA SER A 82 -3.91 10.63 -6.80
C SER A 82 -4.70 11.47 -5.80
N ASP A 83 -5.73 12.18 -6.23
CA ASP A 83 -6.58 13.01 -5.36
C ASP A 83 -7.35 12.17 -4.32
N ARG A 84 -7.51 10.88 -4.53
CA ARG A 84 -8.12 9.97 -3.56
C ARG A 84 -7.31 9.77 -2.29
N ASP A 85 -6.03 10.14 -2.29
CA ASP A 85 -5.22 10.19 -1.06
C ASP A 85 -5.80 11.22 -0.05
N HIS A 86 -6.59 12.19 -0.52
CA HIS A 86 -7.27 13.17 0.33
C HIS A 86 -8.52 12.62 1.04
N LEU A 87 -8.97 11.41 0.71
CA LEU A 87 -10.05 10.73 1.43
C LEU A 87 -9.61 10.22 2.80
N PHE A 88 -8.30 10.06 3.01
CA PHE A 88 -7.77 9.60 4.28
C PHE A 88 -7.76 10.68 5.34
N GLU A 89 -8.03 10.25 6.57
CA GLU A 89 -7.61 10.93 7.77
C GLU A 89 -6.20 10.48 8.19
N PHE A 90 -5.57 11.26 9.08
CA PHE A 90 -4.16 11.05 9.45
C PHE A 90 -3.86 9.64 9.95
N PHE A 91 -4.66 9.12 10.89
CA PHE A 91 -4.42 7.79 11.45
C PHE A 91 -4.59 6.67 10.42
N GLY A 92 -5.57 6.80 9.52
CA GLY A 92 -5.78 5.87 8.42
C GLY A 92 -4.59 5.85 7.45
N LEU A 93 -4.20 7.02 6.96
CA LEU A 93 -3.06 7.13 6.05
C LEU A 93 -1.75 6.72 6.71
N ARG A 94 -1.57 7.05 7.99
CA ARG A 94 -0.40 6.63 8.76
C ARG A 94 -0.33 5.11 8.90
N THR A 95 -1.46 4.46 9.15
CA THR A 95 -1.53 3.00 9.22
C THR A 95 -1.15 2.37 7.88
N VAL A 96 -1.66 2.94 6.77
CA VAL A 96 -1.28 2.49 5.41
C VAL A 96 0.23 2.65 5.22
N TYR A 97 0.78 3.82 5.51
CA TYR A 97 2.21 4.09 5.36
C TYR A 97 3.09 3.17 6.22
N ASP A 98 2.74 2.99 7.50
CA ASP A 98 3.59 2.24 8.43
C ASP A 98 3.53 0.73 8.21
N ARG A 99 2.37 0.20 7.76
CA ARG A 99 2.09 -1.24 7.75
C ARG A 99 1.89 -1.87 6.39
N TYR A 100 1.33 -1.14 5.40
CA TYR A 100 0.86 -1.75 4.16
C TYR A 100 1.71 -1.44 2.94
N LEU A 101 2.32 -0.24 2.86
CA LEU A 101 3.13 0.13 1.71
C LEU A 101 4.41 -0.71 1.65
N LEU A 102 4.71 -1.24 0.46
CA LEU A 102 5.94 -1.96 0.19
C LEU A 102 7.15 -1.06 0.40
N ARG A 103 8.22 -1.66 0.90
CA ARG A 103 9.45 -0.97 1.25
C ARG A 103 10.66 -1.65 0.66
N HIS A 104 11.57 -0.83 0.18
CA HIS A 104 12.89 -1.30 -0.25
C HIS A 104 13.57 -2.13 0.87
N PRO A 105 14.09 -3.33 0.58
CA PRO A 105 14.63 -4.24 1.60
C PRO A 105 15.78 -3.63 2.42
N GLU A 106 16.68 -2.90 1.76
CA GLU A 106 17.89 -2.36 2.38
C GLU A 106 17.66 -1.03 3.11
N ASN A 107 17.08 -0.04 2.40
CA ASN A 107 16.97 1.33 2.94
C ASN A 107 15.63 1.64 3.61
N ARG A 108 14.68 0.70 3.57
CA ARG A 108 13.36 0.76 4.19
C ARG A 108 12.46 1.93 3.72
N ARG A 109 12.81 2.58 2.62
CA ARG A 109 11.97 3.61 2.00
C ARG A 109 10.77 2.96 1.34
N VAL A 110 9.62 3.64 1.37
CA VAL A 110 8.43 3.17 0.64
C VAL A 110 8.66 3.29 -0.87
N THR A 111 8.23 2.27 -1.61
CA THR A 111 8.39 2.17 -3.06
C THR A 111 7.08 2.35 -3.81
N GLU A 112 5.98 2.50 -3.09
CA GLU A 112 4.65 2.73 -3.67
C GLU A 112 3.89 3.82 -2.91
N THR A 113 3.02 4.55 -3.63
CA THR A 113 2.05 5.48 -3.03
C THR A 113 0.81 4.71 -2.56
N PRO A 114 -0.11 5.30 -1.77
CA PRO A 114 -1.36 4.63 -1.41
C PRO A 114 -2.17 4.18 -2.63
N GLN A 115 -2.19 4.98 -3.70
CA GLN A 115 -2.92 4.62 -4.92
C GLN A 115 -2.24 3.46 -5.67
N TYR A 116 -0.90 3.41 -5.72
CA TYR A 116 -0.17 2.29 -6.30
C TYR A 116 -0.40 1.00 -5.51
N PHE A 117 -0.40 1.09 -4.18
CA PHE A 117 -0.74 -0.02 -3.30
C PHE A 117 -2.14 -0.57 -3.60
N PHE A 118 -3.17 0.28 -3.71
CA PHE A 118 -4.53 -0.18 -4.01
C PHE A 118 -4.63 -0.81 -5.40
N LEU A 119 -3.95 -0.24 -6.40
CA LEU A 119 -3.97 -0.81 -7.75
C LEU A 119 -3.20 -2.14 -7.80
N ARG A 120 -2.11 -2.30 -7.05
CA ARG A 120 -1.40 -3.59 -6.94
C ARG A 120 -2.32 -4.68 -6.39
N VAL A 121 -3.02 -4.39 -5.30
CA VAL A 121 -4.00 -5.33 -4.72
C VAL A 121 -5.10 -5.67 -5.73
N ALA A 122 -5.63 -4.67 -6.41
CA ALA A 122 -6.67 -4.88 -7.44
C ALA A 122 -6.19 -5.74 -8.61
N CYS A 123 -4.95 -5.56 -9.09
CA CYS A 123 -4.37 -6.37 -10.15
C CYS A 123 -4.28 -7.85 -9.78
N VAL A 124 -3.98 -8.17 -8.52
CA VAL A 124 -3.88 -9.57 -8.06
C VAL A 124 -5.24 -10.23 -7.93
N LEU A 125 -6.26 -9.46 -7.57
CA LEU A 125 -7.62 -9.98 -7.40
C LEU A 125 -8.40 -10.11 -8.72
N SER A 126 -7.79 -9.73 -9.85
CA SER A 126 -8.45 -9.64 -11.15
C SER A 126 -7.84 -10.60 -12.18
N THR A 127 -8.64 -10.94 -13.17
CA THR A 127 -8.24 -11.77 -14.32
C THR A 127 -7.90 -10.94 -15.56
N CYS A 128 -8.36 -9.69 -15.62
CA CYS A 128 -8.13 -8.80 -16.73
C CYS A 128 -7.99 -7.32 -16.26
N PRO A 129 -7.39 -6.43 -17.08
CA PRO A 129 -7.15 -5.05 -16.65
C PRO A 129 -8.43 -4.24 -16.39
N ASP A 130 -9.55 -4.54 -17.04
CA ASP A 130 -10.82 -3.84 -16.78
C ASP A 130 -11.39 -4.17 -15.40
N GLU A 131 -11.29 -5.43 -15.00
CA GLU A 131 -11.66 -5.89 -13.67
C GLU A 131 -10.73 -5.29 -12.60
N ALA A 132 -9.42 -5.21 -12.88
CA ALA A 132 -8.46 -4.55 -11.99
C ALA A 132 -8.82 -3.07 -11.77
N ILE A 133 -9.18 -2.36 -12.81
CA ILE A 133 -9.63 -0.96 -12.72
C ILE A 133 -10.92 -0.84 -11.91
N HIS A 134 -11.85 -1.77 -12.08
CA HIS A 134 -13.09 -1.79 -11.30
C HIS A 134 -12.81 -1.99 -9.81
N PHE A 135 -12.01 -3.00 -9.45
CA PHE A 135 -11.62 -3.24 -8.06
C PHE A 135 -10.82 -2.07 -7.47
N TYR A 136 -9.89 -1.50 -8.24
CA TYR A 136 -9.17 -0.32 -7.82
C TYR A 136 -10.12 0.83 -7.44
N ARG A 137 -11.13 1.10 -8.25
CA ARG A 137 -12.11 2.17 -7.96
C ARG A 137 -12.86 1.92 -6.67
N LEU A 138 -13.26 0.69 -6.38
CA LEU A 138 -13.95 0.32 -5.14
C LEU A 138 -13.04 0.44 -3.91
N ILE A 139 -11.79 -0.04 -4.02
CA ILE A 139 -10.84 -0.05 -2.90
C ILE A 139 -10.33 1.37 -2.63
N SER A 140 -9.91 2.10 -3.67
CA SER A 140 -9.31 3.43 -3.53
C SER A 140 -10.31 4.51 -3.12
N SER A 141 -11.62 4.30 -3.34
CA SER A 141 -12.68 5.16 -2.81
C SER A 141 -13.11 4.79 -1.39
N LEU A 142 -12.44 3.81 -0.75
CA LEU A 142 -12.73 3.31 0.60
C LEU A 142 -14.14 2.72 0.76
N GLN A 143 -14.81 2.32 -0.33
CA GLN A 143 -16.10 1.65 -0.27
C GLN A 143 -15.98 0.19 0.14
N TYR A 144 -14.83 -0.42 -0.13
CA TYR A 144 -14.50 -1.79 0.23
C TYR A 144 -13.00 -1.91 0.53
N LEU A 145 -12.65 -2.66 1.56
CA LEU A 145 -11.26 -3.02 1.86
C LEU A 145 -11.17 -4.53 2.08
N PRO A 146 -10.27 -5.22 1.38
CA PRO A 146 -9.95 -6.62 1.64
C PRO A 146 -9.39 -6.83 3.04
N SER A 147 -9.27 -8.09 3.46
CA SER A 147 -8.62 -8.44 4.73
C SER A 147 -7.14 -8.03 4.75
N SER A 148 -6.60 -7.84 5.95
CA SER A 148 -5.21 -7.41 6.11
C SER A 148 -4.18 -8.30 5.41
N PRO A 149 -4.25 -9.65 5.45
CA PRO A 149 -3.32 -10.49 4.69
C PRO A 149 -3.38 -10.26 3.18
N THR A 150 -4.57 -10.05 2.62
CA THR A 150 -4.72 -9.69 1.21
C THR A 150 -4.04 -8.36 0.91
N LEU A 151 -4.25 -7.34 1.76
CA LEU A 151 -3.62 -6.03 1.60
C LEU A 151 -2.09 -6.10 1.70
N PHE A 152 -1.53 -6.88 2.65
CA PHE A 152 -0.08 -7.00 2.81
C PHE A 152 0.59 -7.76 1.67
N ASN A 153 0.02 -8.91 1.28
CA ASN A 153 0.75 -9.94 0.54
C ASN A 153 0.37 -10.01 -0.94
N SER A 154 -0.70 -9.29 -1.38
CA SER A 154 -1.07 -9.28 -2.79
C SER A 154 0.09 -8.85 -3.68
N GLY A 155 0.45 -9.72 -4.62
CA GLY A 155 1.49 -9.48 -5.62
C GLY A 155 2.92 -9.61 -5.11
N THR A 156 3.13 -9.98 -3.85
CA THR A 156 4.47 -10.25 -3.33
C THR A 156 4.94 -11.66 -3.70
N VAL A 157 6.23 -11.93 -3.53
CA VAL A 157 6.82 -13.27 -3.74
C VAL A 157 6.29 -14.33 -2.75
N HIS A 158 5.65 -13.90 -1.67
CA HIS A 158 4.99 -14.78 -0.69
C HIS A 158 3.50 -14.40 -0.57
N PRO A 159 2.64 -14.77 -1.53
CA PRO A 159 1.27 -14.27 -1.67
C PRO A 159 0.28 -14.98 -0.73
N GLN A 160 0.58 -15.05 0.57
CA GLN A 160 -0.34 -15.62 1.54
C GLN A 160 -1.44 -14.61 1.89
N MET A 161 -2.63 -14.80 1.32
CA MET A 161 -3.74 -13.83 1.41
C MET A 161 -4.88 -14.27 2.35
N SER A 162 -4.85 -15.52 2.85
CA SER A 162 -5.87 -16.01 3.79
C SER A 162 -5.67 -15.43 5.19
N SER A 163 -6.76 -15.06 5.85
CA SER A 163 -6.74 -14.50 7.20
C SER A 163 -6.99 -15.55 8.30
N CYS A 164 -7.55 -16.71 7.92
CA CYS A 164 -7.90 -17.78 8.85
C CYS A 164 -7.49 -19.13 8.28
N TYR A 165 -7.14 -20.05 9.18
CA TYR A 165 -6.79 -21.42 8.86
C TYR A 165 -7.55 -22.35 9.79
N LEU A 166 -8.06 -23.45 9.27
CA LEU A 166 -8.58 -24.56 10.05
C LEU A 166 -7.48 -25.62 10.11
N LEU A 167 -7.16 -26.02 11.33
CA LEU A 167 -6.22 -27.12 11.60
C LEU A 167 -7.01 -28.21 12.31
N ASP A 168 -6.64 -29.45 12.08
CA ASP A 168 -7.15 -30.58 12.86
C ASP A 168 -6.68 -30.44 14.32
N SER A 169 -7.53 -30.82 15.26
CA SER A 169 -7.11 -30.91 16.65
C SER A 169 -6.11 -32.05 16.79
N PRO A 170 -4.92 -31.79 17.35
CA PRO A 170 -4.00 -32.86 17.70
C PRO A 170 -4.65 -33.80 18.72
N GLU A 171 -4.13 -35.02 18.84
CA GLU A 171 -4.53 -35.94 19.90
C GLU A 171 -4.31 -35.28 21.27
N ASP A 172 -5.22 -35.52 22.20
CA ASP A 172 -5.11 -35.00 23.57
C ASP A 172 -4.04 -35.77 24.34
N SER A 173 -2.79 -35.50 24.00
CA SER A 173 -1.60 -36.10 24.63
C SER A 173 -0.50 -35.05 24.80
N LEU A 174 0.44 -35.29 25.72
CA LEU A 174 1.61 -34.45 25.91
C LEU A 174 2.65 -34.54 24.77
N GLU A 175 2.50 -35.53 23.89
CA GLU A 175 3.37 -35.79 22.74
C GLU A 175 2.76 -35.36 21.41
N GLY A 176 1.47 -34.93 21.41
CA GLY A 176 0.71 -34.47 20.24
C GLY A 176 0.83 -32.97 19.95
#